data_73a989d4a0c71ad0492d49624d378946
#
_entry.id   73a989d4a0c71ad0492d49624d378946
#
_cell.length_a   1.000
_cell.length_b   1.000
_cell.length_c   1.000
_cell.angle_alpha   90.00
_cell.angle_beta   90.00
_cell.angle_gamma   90.00
#
_symmetry.space_group_name_H-M   'P 1'
#
loop_
_entity.id
_entity.type
_entity.pdbx_description
1 polymer ?
#
loop_
_entity_poly.entity_id
_entity_poly.type
_entity_poly.pdbx_seq_one_letter_code
_entity_poly.pdbx_strand_id
1 'polypeptide(L)'
;DITNTTPQEIVRKGIIQVPEGRRIFASMSVWENLEIGGYNRKNKAENRERMEAMFERFPRLKERRNQAGGTLSGGEQQMLAIARGLMADPKVLLLDEPSMGLAPILVEQIFDIIREINEGGTSIVLVEQNALMALSIADRGYVLDTGRVVLEGSSDDLLHDPLVINAYLGGETTD
;
A
#
# COMPACT_ATOMS: atom_id res chain seq x y z
N ASP A 1 12.99 1.02 -17.72
CA ASP A 1 12.16 0.05 -18.40
C ASP A 1 12.26 -1.30 -17.70
N ILE A 2 11.11 -1.92 -17.43
CA ILE A 2 10.99 -3.25 -16.80
C ILE A 2 10.25 -4.25 -17.71
N THR A 3 10.04 -3.89 -18.97
CA THR A 3 9.45 -4.76 -19.98
C THR A 3 10.29 -6.04 -20.11
N ASN A 4 9.65 -7.20 -20.09
CA ASN A 4 10.31 -8.51 -20.13
C ASN A 4 11.30 -8.80 -18.97
N THR A 5 11.25 -8.02 -17.88
CA THR A 5 12.05 -8.28 -16.66
C THR A 5 11.33 -9.33 -15.79
N THR A 6 12.07 -10.27 -15.23
CA THR A 6 11.48 -11.27 -14.34
C THR A 6 11.01 -10.64 -13.01
N PRO A 7 9.98 -11.21 -12.35
CA PRO A 7 9.51 -10.68 -11.06
C PRO A 7 10.63 -10.57 -10.02
N GLN A 8 11.56 -11.53 -10.00
CA GLN A 8 12.68 -11.52 -9.06
C GLN A 8 13.63 -10.35 -9.32
N GLU A 9 13.86 -10.01 -10.59
CA GLU A 9 14.70 -8.86 -10.97
C GLU A 9 13.99 -7.54 -10.66
N ILE A 10 12.66 -7.45 -10.85
CA ILE A 10 11.86 -6.29 -10.49
C ILE A 10 11.99 -6.01 -8.99
N VAL A 11 11.82 -7.04 -8.16
CA VAL A 11 12.02 -6.94 -6.71
C VAL A 11 13.43 -6.48 -6.35
N ARG A 12 14.47 -7.03 -7.01
CA ARG A 12 15.87 -6.60 -6.78
C ARG A 12 16.15 -5.15 -7.18
N LYS A 13 15.37 -4.60 -8.12
CA LYS A 13 15.42 -3.17 -8.48
C LYS A 13 14.75 -2.26 -7.44
N GLY A 14 14.09 -2.84 -6.43
CA GLY A 14 13.40 -2.14 -5.35
C GLY A 14 11.96 -1.76 -5.70
N ILE A 15 11.32 -2.45 -6.65
CA ILE A 15 9.90 -2.28 -6.96
C ILE A 15 9.16 -3.41 -6.28
N ILE A 16 8.31 -3.09 -5.30
CA ILE A 16 7.58 -4.05 -4.49
C ILE A 16 6.09 -3.82 -4.65
N GLN A 17 5.33 -4.88 -4.80
CA GLN A 17 3.87 -4.82 -4.88
C GLN A 17 3.22 -5.42 -3.64
N VAL A 18 2.23 -4.72 -3.12
CA VAL A 18 1.23 -5.23 -2.17
C VAL A 18 -0.06 -5.37 -2.96
N PRO A 19 -0.41 -6.57 -3.42
CA PRO A 19 -1.56 -6.80 -4.29
C PRO A 19 -2.86 -6.73 -3.50
N GLU A 20 -3.96 -6.57 -4.21
CA GLU A 20 -5.32 -6.70 -3.70
C GLU A 20 -5.52 -8.00 -2.93
N GLY A 21 -6.39 -7.97 -1.91
CA GLY A 21 -6.71 -9.12 -1.08
C GLY A 21 -5.63 -9.50 -0.07
N ARG A 22 -4.72 -8.56 0.25
CA ARG A 22 -3.69 -8.65 1.32
C ARG A 22 -2.61 -9.69 1.06
N ARG A 23 -2.94 -10.88 0.55
CA ARG A 23 -2.05 -11.99 0.19
C ARG A 23 -0.98 -12.30 1.24
N ILE A 24 -1.38 -12.28 2.52
CA ILE A 24 -0.52 -12.70 3.63
C ILE A 24 -0.41 -14.24 3.68
N PHE A 25 0.61 -14.75 4.35
CA PHE A 25 0.76 -16.17 4.65
C PHE A 25 -0.03 -16.50 5.92
N ALA A 26 -1.28 -16.95 5.74
CA ALA A 26 -2.26 -17.07 6.83
C ALA A 26 -1.84 -18.05 7.94
N SER A 27 -1.13 -19.13 7.61
CA SER A 27 -0.62 -20.12 8.55
C SER A 27 0.66 -19.71 9.28
N MET A 28 1.35 -18.69 8.79
CA MET A 28 2.57 -18.18 9.38
C MET A 28 2.25 -17.09 10.39
N SER A 29 3.10 -16.94 11.41
CA SER A 29 3.02 -15.84 12.38
C SER A 29 3.25 -14.49 11.71
N VAL A 30 2.90 -13.41 12.40
CA VAL A 30 3.23 -12.03 11.99
C VAL A 30 4.74 -11.90 11.78
N TRP A 31 5.55 -12.40 12.72
CA TRP A 31 7.00 -12.40 12.62
C TRP A 31 7.50 -13.05 11.32
N GLU A 32 7.07 -14.28 11.06
CA GLU A 32 7.48 -15.04 9.87
C GLU A 32 7.05 -14.37 8.57
N ASN A 33 5.84 -13.77 8.53
CA ASN A 33 5.39 -12.98 7.38
C ASN A 33 6.34 -11.80 7.10
N LEU A 34 6.78 -11.07 8.13
CA LEU A 34 7.73 -9.98 7.98
C LEU A 34 9.11 -10.48 7.57
N GLU A 35 9.60 -11.56 8.17
CA GLU A 35 10.89 -12.16 7.84
C GLU A 35 11.00 -12.54 6.37
N ILE A 36 9.94 -13.13 5.79
CA ILE A 36 9.88 -13.44 4.35
C ILE A 36 9.95 -12.15 3.50
N GLY A 37 9.37 -11.04 3.93
CA GLY A 37 9.48 -9.76 3.24
C GLY A 37 10.93 -9.31 3.03
N GLY A 38 11.80 -9.63 3.99
CA GLY A 38 13.24 -9.35 3.94
C GLY A 38 14.10 -10.42 3.27
N TYR A 39 13.53 -11.49 2.70
CA TYR A 39 14.25 -12.67 2.21
C TYR A 39 15.41 -12.37 1.22
N ASN A 40 15.23 -11.38 0.35
CA ASN A 40 16.23 -11.01 -0.65
C ASN A 40 17.40 -10.20 -0.09
N ARG A 41 17.35 -9.80 1.17
CA ARG A 41 18.38 -9.02 1.84
C ARG A 41 19.37 -9.95 2.54
N LYS A 42 20.64 -9.81 2.22
CA LYS A 42 21.71 -10.71 2.74
C LYS A 42 22.14 -10.38 4.17
N ASN A 43 21.96 -9.12 4.61
CA ASN A 43 22.41 -8.68 5.94
C ASN A 43 21.32 -8.96 6.99
N LYS A 44 21.55 -9.96 7.82
CA LYS A 44 20.62 -10.36 8.90
C LYS A 44 20.49 -9.31 10.01
N ALA A 45 21.55 -8.52 10.28
CA ALA A 45 21.48 -7.47 11.29
C ALA A 45 20.55 -6.34 10.84
N GLU A 46 20.74 -5.85 9.61
CA GLU A 46 19.84 -4.86 9.00
C GLU A 46 18.38 -5.34 8.93
N ASN A 47 18.15 -6.62 8.62
CA ASN A 47 16.80 -7.18 8.61
C ASN A 47 16.17 -7.16 10.00
N ARG A 48 16.95 -7.40 11.06
CA ARG A 48 16.44 -7.32 12.43
C ARG A 48 16.11 -5.88 12.83
N GLU A 49 16.97 -4.92 12.52
CA GLU A 49 16.72 -3.50 12.76
C GLU A 49 15.46 -3.04 12.03
N ARG A 50 15.29 -3.46 10.77
CA ARG A 50 14.10 -3.15 9.99
C ARG A 50 12.83 -3.80 10.56
N MET A 51 12.93 -5.02 11.05
CA MET A 51 11.84 -5.69 11.74
C MET A 51 11.38 -4.89 12.97
N GLU A 52 12.31 -4.40 13.78
CA GLU A 52 11.97 -3.55 14.93
C GLU A 52 11.34 -2.23 14.47
N ALA A 53 11.85 -1.60 13.41
CA ALA A 53 11.24 -0.40 12.83
C ALA A 53 9.81 -0.66 12.33
N MET A 54 9.53 -1.85 11.75
CA MET A 54 8.15 -2.24 11.41
C MET A 54 7.28 -2.38 12.65
N PHE A 55 7.78 -2.93 13.74
CA PHE A 55 7.04 -3.04 15.00
C PHE A 55 6.82 -1.69 15.71
N GLU A 56 7.71 -0.74 15.52
CA GLU A 56 7.49 0.64 16.00
C GLU A 56 6.41 1.35 15.18
N ARG A 57 6.43 1.20 13.87
CA ARG A 57 5.41 1.79 12.98
C ARG A 57 4.05 1.11 13.11
N PHE A 58 4.01 -0.20 13.37
CA PHE A 58 2.80 -1.00 13.50
C PHE A 58 2.71 -1.68 14.90
N PRO A 59 2.40 -0.93 15.97
CA PRO A 59 2.41 -1.46 17.34
C PRO A 59 1.47 -2.67 17.54
N ARG A 60 0.33 -2.70 16.83
CA ARG A 60 -0.59 -3.84 16.89
C ARG A 60 0.02 -5.13 16.35
N LEU A 61 0.87 -5.04 15.35
CA LEU A 61 1.62 -6.21 14.85
C LEU A 61 2.66 -6.68 15.87
N LYS A 62 3.30 -5.76 16.59
CA LYS A 62 4.23 -6.10 17.67
C LYS A 62 3.57 -6.90 18.79
N GLU A 63 2.38 -6.44 19.24
CA GLU A 63 1.58 -7.13 20.27
C GLU A 63 1.23 -8.57 19.85
N ARG A 64 1.06 -8.80 18.55
CA ARG A 64 0.59 -10.05 17.96
C ARG A 64 1.68 -10.80 17.18
N ARG A 65 2.95 -10.49 17.43
CA ARG A 65 4.09 -10.98 16.62
C ARG A 65 4.14 -12.51 16.45
N ASN A 66 3.66 -13.26 17.44
CA ASN A 66 3.65 -14.72 17.41
C ASN A 66 2.29 -15.29 16.97
N GLN A 67 1.29 -14.45 16.67
CA GLN A 67 -0.04 -14.86 16.24
C GLN A 67 -0.02 -15.21 14.75
N ALA A 68 -0.77 -16.23 14.37
CA ALA A 68 -0.93 -16.60 12.96
C ALA A 68 -1.65 -15.50 12.19
N GLY A 69 -1.11 -15.10 11.03
CA GLY A 69 -1.62 -14.00 10.22
C GLY A 69 -3.09 -14.14 9.85
N GLY A 70 -3.54 -15.36 9.57
CA GLY A 70 -4.94 -15.61 9.22
C GLY A 70 -5.96 -15.35 10.34
N THR A 71 -5.51 -15.19 11.59
CA THR A 71 -6.37 -14.93 12.75
C THR A 71 -6.44 -13.44 13.11
N LEU A 72 -5.72 -12.60 12.39
CA LEU A 72 -5.76 -11.14 12.52
C LEU A 72 -7.07 -10.57 11.95
N SER A 73 -7.47 -9.41 12.44
CA SER A 73 -8.54 -8.61 11.81
C SER A 73 -8.16 -8.17 10.39
N GLY A 74 -9.14 -7.78 9.58
CA GLY A 74 -8.89 -7.32 8.21
C GLY A 74 -7.90 -6.16 8.12
N GLY A 75 -8.00 -5.18 9.01
CA GLY A 75 -7.07 -4.05 9.07
C GLY A 75 -5.66 -4.46 9.50
N GLU A 76 -5.54 -5.35 10.49
CA GLU A 76 -4.24 -5.87 10.92
C GLU A 76 -3.57 -6.70 9.81
N GLN A 77 -4.35 -7.47 9.04
CA GLN A 77 -3.84 -8.19 7.87
C GLN A 77 -3.34 -7.23 6.78
N GLN A 78 -4.04 -6.11 6.56
CA GLN A 78 -3.61 -5.09 5.61
C GLN A 78 -2.31 -4.41 6.07
N MET A 79 -2.24 -4.05 7.35
CA MET A 79 -1.00 -3.53 7.94
C MET A 79 0.16 -4.52 7.81
N LEU A 80 -0.10 -5.81 8.04
CA LEU A 80 0.90 -6.87 7.87
C LEU A 80 1.38 -7.00 6.41
N ALA A 81 0.47 -6.89 5.43
CA ALA A 81 0.82 -6.94 4.02
C ALA A 81 1.72 -5.76 3.61
N ILE A 82 1.39 -4.54 4.05
CA ILE A 82 2.20 -3.33 3.82
C ILE A 82 3.56 -3.47 4.52
N ALA A 83 3.58 -3.82 5.81
CA ALA A 83 4.81 -3.99 6.58
C ALA A 83 5.74 -5.03 5.96
N ARG A 84 5.19 -6.16 5.48
CA ARG A 84 5.94 -7.18 4.75
C ARG A 84 6.57 -6.61 3.47
N GLY A 85 5.84 -5.78 2.71
CA GLY A 85 6.38 -5.11 1.53
C GLY A 85 7.55 -4.18 1.88
N LEU A 86 7.43 -3.43 2.98
CA LEU A 86 8.45 -2.50 3.47
C LEU A 86 9.72 -3.20 3.97
N MET A 87 9.64 -4.45 4.40
CA MET A 87 10.81 -5.24 4.78
C MET A 87 11.82 -5.40 3.64
N ALA A 88 11.36 -5.35 2.39
CA ALA A 88 12.24 -5.41 1.21
C ALA A 88 13.01 -4.11 0.92
N ASP A 89 12.76 -3.02 1.66
CA ASP A 89 13.35 -1.69 1.43
C ASP A 89 13.03 -1.11 0.04
N PRO A 90 11.75 -0.92 -0.28
CA PRO A 90 11.36 -0.51 -1.61
C PRO A 90 11.80 0.91 -1.94
N LYS A 91 12.23 1.12 -3.19
CA LYS A 91 12.31 2.45 -3.82
C LYS A 91 10.96 2.90 -4.33
N VAL A 92 10.17 1.92 -4.82
CA VAL A 92 8.80 2.12 -5.31
C VAL A 92 7.93 1.04 -4.69
N LEU A 93 6.85 1.44 -4.02
CA LEU A 93 5.84 0.56 -3.45
C LEU A 93 4.54 0.71 -4.25
N LEU A 94 4.08 -0.39 -4.85
CA LEU A 94 2.81 -0.46 -5.55
C LEU A 94 1.76 -0.99 -4.56
N LEU A 95 0.70 -0.23 -4.34
CA LEU A 95 -0.41 -0.59 -3.45
C LEU A 95 -1.68 -0.71 -4.29
N ASP A 96 -2.29 -1.89 -4.24
CA ASP A 96 -3.47 -2.23 -5.04
C ASP A 96 -4.67 -2.39 -4.11
N GLU A 97 -5.60 -1.42 -4.17
CA GLU A 97 -6.82 -1.34 -3.35
C GLU A 97 -6.57 -1.56 -1.84
N PRO A 98 -5.60 -0.85 -1.21
CA PRO A 98 -5.23 -1.11 0.18
C PRO A 98 -6.34 -0.81 1.19
N SER A 99 -7.34 0.01 0.83
CA SER A 99 -8.45 0.37 1.71
C SER A 99 -9.66 -0.55 1.59
N MET A 100 -9.69 -1.43 0.58
CA MET A 100 -10.88 -2.20 0.26
C MET A 100 -11.35 -3.12 1.39
N GLY A 101 -12.64 -3.03 1.73
CA GLY A 101 -13.28 -3.85 2.77
C GLY A 101 -12.84 -3.53 4.19
N LEU A 102 -12.31 -2.34 4.44
CA LEU A 102 -11.95 -1.86 5.77
C LEU A 102 -13.02 -0.90 6.31
N ALA A 103 -13.11 -0.84 7.65
CA ALA A 103 -13.93 0.16 8.32
C ALA A 103 -13.33 1.57 8.13
N PRO A 104 -14.14 2.66 8.09
CA PRO A 104 -13.65 4.00 7.79
C PRO A 104 -12.44 4.45 8.62
N ILE A 105 -12.44 4.19 9.91
CA ILE A 105 -11.32 4.54 10.79
C ILE A 105 -10.02 3.82 10.42
N LEU A 106 -10.09 2.61 9.87
CA LEU A 106 -8.92 1.86 9.41
C LEU A 106 -8.45 2.35 8.04
N VAL A 107 -9.37 2.83 7.21
CA VAL A 107 -9.03 3.49 5.94
C VAL A 107 -8.17 4.71 6.21
N GLU A 108 -8.60 5.62 7.09
CA GLU A 108 -7.83 6.80 7.48
C GLU A 108 -6.41 6.41 7.97
N GLN A 109 -6.32 5.43 8.85
CA GLN A 109 -5.03 4.93 9.34
C GLN A 109 -4.12 4.41 8.22
N ILE A 110 -4.67 3.68 7.25
CA ILE A 110 -3.88 3.17 6.11
C ILE A 110 -3.37 4.33 5.25
N PHE A 111 -4.19 5.34 4.99
CA PHE A 111 -3.77 6.50 4.21
C PHE A 111 -2.72 7.35 4.94
N ASP A 112 -2.81 7.50 6.26
CA ASP A 112 -1.76 8.15 7.06
C ASP A 112 -0.44 7.38 6.97
N ILE A 113 -0.49 6.05 7.10
CA ILE A 113 0.70 5.19 6.93
C ILE A 113 1.30 5.34 5.53
N ILE A 114 0.49 5.39 4.48
CA ILE A 114 0.95 5.58 3.10
C ILE A 114 1.67 6.93 2.95
N ARG A 115 1.11 8.00 3.51
CA ARG A 115 1.73 9.32 3.53
C ARG A 115 3.09 9.30 4.23
N GLU A 116 3.17 8.71 5.44
CA GLU A 116 4.42 8.59 6.19
C GLU A 116 5.50 7.78 5.43
N ILE A 117 5.11 6.73 4.70
CA ILE A 117 6.02 5.94 3.88
C ILE A 117 6.60 6.79 2.75
N ASN A 118 5.76 7.61 2.11
CA ASN A 118 6.18 8.51 1.04
C ASN A 118 7.11 9.61 1.56
N GLU A 119 6.76 10.27 2.68
CA GLU A 119 7.60 11.26 3.36
C GLU A 119 8.95 10.68 3.77
N GLY A 120 9.00 9.39 4.07
CA GLY A 120 10.24 8.64 4.33
C GLY A 120 11.09 8.37 3.09
N GLY A 121 10.68 8.83 1.90
CA GLY A 121 11.44 8.76 0.64
C GLY A 121 11.11 7.57 -0.26
N THR A 122 10.11 6.76 0.06
CA THR A 122 9.63 5.69 -0.83
C THR A 122 8.60 6.27 -1.80
N SER A 123 8.83 6.13 -3.10
CA SER A 123 7.82 6.49 -4.11
C SER A 123 6.63 5.53 -4.03
N ILE A 124 5.41 6.06 -4.10
CA ILE A 124 4.19 5.25 -4.04
C ILE A 124 3.46 5.29 -5.39
N VAL A 125 3.01 4.14 -5.85
CA VAL A 125 1.96 4.05 -6.87
C VAL A 125 0.76 3.40 -6.21
N LEU A 126 -0.31 4.17 -6.08
CA LEU A 126 -1.55 3.77 -5.41
C LEU A 126 -2.65 3.55 -6.43
N VAL A 127 -3.26 2.38 -6.42
CA VAL A 127 -4.50 2.08 -7.14
C VAL A 127 -5.62 2.05 -6.11
N GLU A 128 -6.63 2.88 -6.29
CA GLU A 128 -7.73 3.03 -5.35
C GLU A 128 -9.04 3.40 -6.06
N GLN A 129 -10.12 2.86 -5.55
CA GLN A 129 -11.47 3.23 -5.96
C GLN A 129 -11.95 4.49 -5.21
N ASN A 130 -11.48 4.70 -3.99
CA ASN A 130 -11.75 5.90 -3.20
C ASN A 130 -10.92 7.08 -3.72
N ALA A 131 -11.40 7.69 -4.81
CA ALA A 131 -10.67 8.75 -5.52
C ALA A 131 -10.38 9.96 -4.62
N LEU A 132 -11.34 10.37 -3.75
CA LEU A 132 -11.16 11.50 -2.85
C LEU A 132 -9.97 11.28 -1.90
N MET A 133 -9.93 10.12 -1.24
CA MET A 133 -8.84 9.79 -0.33
C MET A 133 -7.51 9.65 -1.06
N ALA A 134 -7.49 8.97 -2.23
CA ALA A 134 -6.28 8.80 -3.02
C ALA A 134 -5.71 10.15 -3.47
N LEU A 135 -6.54 11.03 -4.05
CA LEU A 135 -6.12 12.35 -4.50
C LEU A 135 -5.71 13.28 -3.35
N SER A 136 -6.26 13.09 -2.15
CA SER A 136 -5.89 13.91 -0.98
C SER A 136 -4.43 13.72 -0.51
N ILE A 137 -3.78 12.63 -0.91
CA ILE A 137 -2.39 12.30 -0.52
C ILE A 137 -1.43 12.18 -1.71
N ALA A 138 -1.93 12.18 -2.93
CA ALA A 138 -1.11 12.00 -4.12
C ALA A 138 -0.64 13.35 -4.70
N ASP A 139 0.51 13.36 -5.37
CA ASP A 139 0.99 14.52 -6.14
C ASP A 139 0.30 14.60 -7.50
N ARG A 140 0.04 13.43 -8.11
CA ARG A 140 -0.49 13.29 -9.47
C ARG A 140 -1.43 12.09 -9.57
N GLY A 141 -2.49 12.21 -10.36
CA GLY A 141 -3.44 11.14 -10.60
C GLY A 141 -3.63 10.81 -12.08
N TYR A 142 -4.08 9.57 -12.31
CA TYR A 142 -4.54 9.05 -13.59
C TYR A 142 -5.90 8.42 -13.38
N VAL A 143 -6.93 8.92 -14.05
CA VAL A 143 -8.28 8.36 -13.99
C VAL A 143 -8.41 7.34 -15.11
N LEU A 144 -8.72 6.10 -14.72
CA LEU A 144 -8.92 4.99 -15.66
C LEU A 144 -10.42 4.68 -15.79
N ASP A 145 -10.88 4.58 -17.03
CA ASP A 145 -12.20 4.04 -17.35
C ASP A 145 -12.04 2.97 -18.46
N THR A 146 -12.61 1.80 -18.19
CA THR A 146 -12.61 0.65 -19.13
C THR A 146 -11.21 0.37 -19.73
N GLY A 147 -10.16 0.40 -18.85
CA GLY A 147 -8.78 0.12 -19.23
C GLY A 147 -8.07 1.23 -20.03
N ARG A 148 -8.63 2.43 -20.07
CA ARG A 148 -8.04 3.60 -20.72
C ARG A 148 -7.88 4.74 -19.73
N VAL A 149 -6.78 5.47 -19.85
CA VAL A 149 -6.61 6.75 -19.14
C VAL A 149 -7.50 7.78 -19.82
N VAL A 150 -8.48 8.30 -19.08
CA VAL A 150 -9.43 9.32 -19.56
C VAL A 150 -9.06 10.72 -19.09
N LEU A 151 -8.39 10.83 -17.94
CA LEU A 151 -7.87 12.07 -17.39
C LEU A 151 -6.52 11.81 -16.69
N GLU A 152 -5.65 12.81 -16.72
CA GLU A 152 -4.43 12.85 -15.93
C GLU A 152 -4.10 14.29 -15.53
N GLY A 153 -3.51 14.47 -14.35
CA GLY A 153 -3.16 15.81 -13.89
C GLY A 153 -2.57 15.81 -12.49
N SER A 154 -2.33 17.00 -11.95
CA SER A 154 -2.06 17.15 -10.53
C SER A 154 -3.27 16.71 -9.72
N SER A 155 -3.06 16.27 -8.49
CA SER A 155 -4.18 15.89 -7.62
C SER A 155 -5.13 17.06 -7.37
N ASP A 156 -4.61 18.25 -7.24
CA ASP A 156 -5.40 19.47 -7.05
C ASP A 156 -6.31 19.76 -8.26
N ASP A 157 -5.79 19.67 -9.48
CA ASP A 157 -6.59 19.83 -10.70
C ASP A 157 -7.70 18.77 -10.79
N LEU A 158 -7.37 17.50 -10.50
CA LEU A 158 -8.32 16.40 -10.57
C LEU A 158 -9.41 16.47 -9.51
N LEU A 159 -9.10 16.95 -8.30
CA LEU A 159 -10.10 17.15 -7.24
C LEU A 159 -11.17 18.19 -7.62
N HIS A 160 -10.84 19.11 -8.54
CA HIS A 160 -11.74 20.16 -9.00
C HIS A 160 -12.31 19.88 -10.41
N ASP A 161 -11.92 18.76 -11.05
CA ASP A 161 -12.42 18.40 -12.36
C ASP A 161 -13.88 17.92 -12.29
N PRO A 162 -14.82 18.50 -13.09
CA PRO A 162 -16.22 18.13 -13.07
C PRO A 162 -16.50 16.64 -13.37
N LEU A 163 -15.69 16.00 -14.21
CA LEU A 163 -15.83 14.57 -14.51
C LEU A 163 -15.48 13.70 -13.31
N VAL A 164 -14.43 14.07 -12.58
CA VAL A 164 -14.02 13.37 -11.35
C VAL A 164 -15.07 13.58 -10.27
N ILE A 165 -15.54 14.80 -10.08
CA ILE A 165 -16.58 15.13 -9.09
C ILE A 165 -17.85 14.32 -9.37
N ASN A 166 -18.33 14.31 -10.59
CA ASN A 166 -19.57 13.61 -10.94
C ASN A 166 -19.45 12.08 -10.86
N ALA A 167 -18.31 11.52 -11.28
CA ALA A 167 -18.11 10.08 -11.34
C ALA A 167 -17.73 9.43 -10.00
N TYR A 168 -16.98 10.14 -9.15
CA TYR A 168 -16.32 9.55 -7.98
C TYR A 168 -16.53 10.31 -6.67
N LEU A 169 -16.90 11.59 -6.70
CA LEU A 169 -17.01 12.41 -5.50
C LEU A 169 -18.46 12.73 -5.09
N GLY A 170 -19.45 12.09 -5.73
CA GLY A 170 -20.85 12.22 -5.37
C GLY A 170 -21.47 13.57 -5.75
N GLY A 171 -21.10 14.11 -6.90
CA GLY A 171 -21.77 15.28 -7.48
C GLY A 171 -23.27 15.02 -7.57
N GLU A 172 -24.08 15.87 -6.95
CA GLU A 172 -25.52 15.84 -7.11
C GLU A 172 -25.84 15.94 -8.61
N THR A 173 -26.47 14.89 -9.14
CA THR A 173 -27.19 15.02 -10.41
C THR A 173 -28.32 16.02 -10.16
N THR A 174 -28.09 17.28 -10.46
CA THR A 174 -29.19 18.24 -10.66
C THR A 174 -29.93 17.79 -11.91
N ASP A 175 -31.09 17.14 -11.69
CA ASP A 175 -32.12 16.96 -12.70
C ASP A 175 -32.62 18.31 -13.25
#